data_dc12ff616d04568bb4d2ddc96c77056d
#
_entry.id   dc12ff616d04568bb4d2ddc96c77056d
#
_cell.length_a   1.000
_cell.length_b   1.000
_cell.length_c   1.000
_cell.angle_alpha   90.00
_cell.angle_beta   90.00
_cell.angle_gamma   90.00
#
_symmetry.space_group_name_H-M   'P 1'
#
loop_
_entity.id
_entity.type
_entity.pdbx_description
1 polymer ?
#
loop_
_entity_poly.entity_id
_entity_poly.type
_entity_poly.pdbx_seq_one_letter_code
_entity_poly.pdbx_strand_id
1 'polypeptide(L)'
;RDCLLSRGLGDVYKRQQIDCEMSFVEQEDIISTFEGMAKHLFKELRGVELSEPFLRMTWADAMKYYGSDKPDLRFGMKFVELMDIMKGHGFSVFDDAAYIGGICAEGAASYTRKQLDQLTEFVKKPQIGAKGMVYARVEADGNVKSSVDKFYSQEVLQQMKEAFSAKPGDLILILSGPDAMKTRKQLCELRLEVGRQLGLRDK
;
A
#
# COMPACT_ATOMS: atom_id res chain seq x y z
N ARG A 1 -25.96 16.89 -5.91
CA ARG A 1 -26.72 18.16 -5.90
C ARG A 1 -25.75 19.25 -5.50
N ASP A 2 -25.36 20.07 -6.46
CA ASP A 2 -24.51 21.20 -6.18
C ASP A 2 -25.27 22.18 -5.32
N CYS A 3 -24.74 22.45 -4.15
CA CYS A 3 -25.28 23.50 -3.31
C CYS A 3 -24.85 24.84 -3.93
N LEU A 4 -25.73 25.41 -4.73
CA LEU A 4 -25.53 26.69 -5.41
C LEU A 4 -25.22 27.87 -4.46
N LEU A 5 -25.34 27.64 -3.15
CA LEU A 5 -25.19 28.69 -2.13
C LEU A 5 -23.78 28.80 -1.55
N SER A 6 -22.86 27.88 -1.85
CA SER A 6 -21.63 27.86 -1.08
C SER A 6 -20.34 28.29 -1.77
N ARG A 7 -20.22 28.29 -3.12
CA ARG A 7 -18.89 28.40 -3.73
C ARG A 7 -18.79 29.15 -5.06
N GLY A 8 -19.86 29.71 -5.57
CA GLY A 8 -19.83 30.48 -6.82
C GLY A 8 -19.59 29.66 -8.10
N LEU A 9 -19.71 30.31 -9.25
CA LEU A 9 -19.62 29.71 -10.57
C LEU A 9 -18.28 29.00 -10.86
N GLY A 10 -17.19 29.45 -10.26
CA GLY A 10 -15.86 28.85 -10.46
C GLY A 10 -15.72 27.42 -9.93
N ASP A 11 -16.51 27.02 -8.94
CA ASP A 11 -16.47 25.66 -8.39
C ASP A 11 -17.29 24.67 -9.25
N VAL A 12 -18.31 25.14 -9.95
CA VAL A 12 -19.10 24.37 -10.92
C VAL A 12 -18.21 23.93 -12.09
N TYR A 13 -17.40 24.82 -12.64
CA TYR A 13 -16.48 24.49 -13.74
C TYR A 13 -15.40 23.47 -13.36
N LYS A 14 -14.93 23.48 -12.12
CA LYS A 14 -13.91 22.52 -11.62
C LYS A 14 -14.44 21.11 -11.43
N ARG A 15 -15.76 20.93 -11.42
CA ARG A 15 -16.42 19.65 -11.16
C ARG A 15 -17.16 19.10 -12.36
N GLN A 16 -16.94 19.63 -13.54
CA GLN A 16 -17.48 19.08 -14.77
C GLN A 16 -16.88 17.69 -15.04
N GLN A 17 -17.74 16.78 -15.50
CA GLN A 17 -17.36 15.45 -15.93
C GLN A 17 -17.31 15.41 -17.46
N ILE A 18 -16.41 14.60 -17.99
CA ILE A 18 -16.43 14.18 -19.39
C ILE A 18 -17.17 12.86 -19.43
N ASP A 19 -18.35 12.86 -20.03
CA ASP A 19 -19.17 11.67 -20.19
C ASP A 19 -19.21 11.27 -21.65
N CYS A 20 -18.94 9.99 -21.94
CA CYS A 20 -18.85 9.47 -23.29
C CYS A 20 -19.64 8.18 -23.43
N GLU A 21 -20.53 8.14 -24.41
CA GLU A 21 -21.23 6.94 -24.83
C GLU A 21 -20.70 6.50 -26.20
N MET A 22 -20.44 5.21 -26.35
CA MET A 22 -19.94 4.63 -27.60
C MET A 22 -20.74 3.39 -27.94
N SER A 23 -21.07 3.22 -29.24
CA SER A 23 -21.83 2.07 -29.74
C SER A 23 -20.88 1.08 -30.41
N PHE A 24 -21.24 -0.20 -30.37
CA PHE A 24 -20.56 -1.30 -31.07
C PHE A 24 -19.08 -1.43 -30.65
N VAL A 25 -18.78 -1.23 -29.37
CA VAL A 25 -17.43 -1.29 -28.81
C VAL A 25 -17.35 -2.33 -27.70
N GLU A 26 -16.14 -2.86 -27.50
CA GLU A 26 -15.80 -3.73 -26.39
C GLU A 26 -14.99 -2.94 -25.32
N GLN A 27 -14.70 -3.58 -24.20
CA GLN A 27 -13.98 -2.97 -23.10
C GLN A 27 -12.64 -2.35 -23.53
N GLU A 28 -11.87 -3.04 -24.39
CA GLU A 28 -10.55 -2.57 -24.83
C GLU A 28 -10.63 -1.33 -25.73
N ASP A 29 -11.69 -1.19 -26.51
CA ASP A 29 -11.90 0.01 -27.33
C ASP A 29 -12.07 1.26 -26.47
N ILE A 30 -12.86 1.12 -25.39
CA ILE A 30 -13.07 2.20 -24.43
C ILE A 30 -11.77 2.55 -23.70
N ILE A 31 -11.07 1.53 -23.18
CA ILE A 31 -9.83 1.75 -22.44
C ILE A 31 -8.78 2.39 -23.34
N SER A 32 -8.61 1.93 -24.58
CA SER A 32 -7.64 2.48 -25.53
C SER A 32 -7.96 3.94 -25.91
N THR A 33 -9.26 4.24 -26.10
CA THR A 33 -9.72 5.61 -26.39
C THR A 33 -9.36 6.56 -25.25
N PHE A 34 -9.68 6.19 -24.00
CA PHE A 34 -9.38 7.03 -22.84
C PHE A 34 -7.87 7.09 -22.49
N GLU A 35 -7.13 6.02 -22.75
CA GLU A 35 -5.66 6.04 -22.66
C GLU A 35 -5.09 7.05 -23.66
N GLY A 36 -5.54 7.03 -24.93
CA GLY A 36 -5.14 8.01 -25.95
C GLY A 36 -5.49 9.44 -25.55
N MET A 37 -6.70 9.66 -25.01
CA MET A 37 -7.11 10.96 -24.51
C MET A 37 -6.20 11.45 -23.36
N ALA A 38 -5.90 10.60 -22.38
CA ALA A 38 -5.02 10.95 -21.27
C ALA A 38 -3.60 11.31 -21.77
N LYS A 39 -3.03 10.52 -22.69
CA LYS A 39 -1.72 10.78 -23.30
C LYS A 39 -1.71 12.13 -24.03
N HIS A 40 -2.75 12.39 -24.81
CA HIS A 40 -2.89 13.68 -25.51
C HIS A 40 -2.95 14.85 -24.54
N LEU A 41 -3.77 14.79 -23.50
CA LEU A 41 -3.90 15.84 -22.50
C LEU A 41 -2.56 16.12 -21.78
N PHE A 42 -1.83 15.09 -21.37
CA PHE A 42 -0.53 15.26 -20.71
C PHE A 42 0.49 15.90 -21.65
N LYS A 43 0.52 15.51 -22.91
CA LYS A 43 1.39 16.08 -23.92
C LYS A 43 1.08 17.56 -24.18
N GLU A 44 -0.19 17.89 -24.46
CA GLU A 44 -0.58 19.26 -24.81
C GLU A 44 -0.54 20.23 -23.64
N LEU A 45 -0.95 19.80 -22.44
CA LEU A 45 -1.07 20.70 -21.29
C LEU A 45 0.19 20.75 -20.42
N ARG A 46 0.99 19.69 -20.41
CA ARG A 46 2.14 19.57 -19.52
C ARG A 46 3.46 19.33 -20.24
N GLY A 47 3.43 19.13 -21.56
CA GLY A 47 4.62 18.77 -22.34
C GLY A 47 5.22 17.40 -21.96
N VAL A 48 4.43 16.54 -21.28
CA VAL A 48 4.87 15.22 -20.85
C VAL A 48 4.38 14.18 -21.83
N GLU A 49 5.30 13.45 -22.44
CA GLU A 49 5.00 12.37 -23.36
C GLU A 49 4.94 11.03 -22.61
N LEU A 50 3.75 10.42 -22.58
CA LEU A 50 3.51 9.11 -22.01
C LEU A 50 3.53 8.08 -23.14
N SER A 51 4.72 7.52 -23.42
CA SER A 51 4.95 6.63 -24.56
C SER A 51 4.50 5.19 -24.32
N GLU A 52 4.68 4.70 -23.07
CA GLU A 52 4.35 3.32 -22.71
C GLU A 52 2.84 3.11 -22.54
N PRO A 53 2.31 1.91 -22.86
CA PRO A 53 0.95 1.55 -22.52
C PRO A 53 0.70 1.66 -21.02
N PHE A 54 -0.50 2.10 -20.61
CA PHE A 54 -0.85 2.12 -19.19
C PHE A 54 -0.95 0.70 -18.66
N LEU A 55 -0.40 0.50 -17.45
CA LEU A 55 -0.44 -0.80 -16.79
C LEU A 55 -1.89 -1.27 -16.58
N ARG A 56 -2.17 -2.49 -17.01
CA ARG A 56 -3.44 -3.17 -16.76
C ARG A 56 -3.33 -3.95 -15.45
N MET A 57 -4.22 -3.69 -14.54
CA MET A 57 -4.27 -4.38 -13.24
C MET A 57 -5.72 -4.72 -12.92
N THR A 58 -5.96 -5.96 -12.48
CA THR A 58 -7.28 -6.33 -11.99
C THR A 58 -7.58 -5.66 -10.66
N TRP A 59 -8.86 -5.44 -10.36
CA TRP A 59 -9.25 -4.94 -9.03
C TRP A 59 -8.78 -5.89 -7.90
N ALA A 60 -8.86 -7.19 -8.14
CA ALA A 60 -8.42 -8.20 -7.19
C ALA A 60 -6.92 -8.06 -6.87
N ASP A 61 -6.08 -7.86 -7.88
CA ASP A 61 -4.64 -7.66 -7.69
C ASP A 61 -4.33 -6.33 -7.00
N ALA A 62 -5.02 -5.25 -7.38
CA ALA A 62 -4.88 -3.95 -6.74
C ALA A 62 -5.20 -4.03 -5.24
N MET A 63 -6.28 -4.70 -4.88
CA MET A 63 -6.65 -4.90 -3.47
C MET A 63 -5.72 -5.88 -2.75
N LYS A 64 -5.27 -6.95 -3.41
CA LYS A 64 -4.37 -7.95 -2.83
C LYS A 64 -3.00 -7.36 -2.51
N TYR A 65 -2.40 -6.64 -3.44
CA TYR A 65 -1.01 -6.19 -3.34
C TYR A 65 -0.84 -4.77 -2.80
N TYR A 66 -1.90 -3.94 -2.81
CA TYR A 66 -1.80 -2.53 -2.45
C TYR A 66 -2.94 -2.03 -1.54
N GLY A 67 -4.04 -2.79 -1.41
CA GLY A 67 -5.18 -2.43 -0.56
C GLY A 67 -5.98 -1.22 -1.04
N SER A 68 -5.86 -0.85 -2.31
CA SER A 68 -6.51 0.30 -2.94
C SER A 68 -6.85 -0.01 -4.40
N ASP A 69 -7.96 0.50 -4.88
CA ASP A 69 -8.34 0.51 -6.31
C ASP A 69 -7.55 1.55 -7.13
N LYS A 70 -6.80 2.41 -6.46
CA LYS A 70 -5.95 3.46 -7.05
C LYS A 70 -4.54 3.40 -6.44
N PRO A 71 -3.79 2.31 -6.67
CA PRO A 71 -2.48 2.12 -6.04
C PRO A 71 -1.47 3.15 -6.54
N ASP A 72 -0.67 3.69 -5.63
CA ASP A 72 0.51 4.47 -6.00
C ASP A 72 1.62 3.50 -6.43
N LEU A 73 1.95 3.48 -7.72
CA LEU A 73 2.91 2.56 -8.31
C LEU A 73 4.31 3.16 -8.50
N ARG A 74 4.53 4.40 -8.05
CA ARG A 74 5.84 5.06 -8.14
C ARG A 74 6.93 4.36 -7.33
N PHE A 75 6.55 3.54 -6.37
CA PHE A 75 7.46 2.76 -5.53
C PHE A 75 6.90 1.35 -5.24
N GLY A 76 7.79 0.45 -4.85
CA GLY A 76 7.47 -0.94 -4.54
C GLY A 76 6.63 -1.13 -3.27
N MET A 77 7.10 -1.98 -2.34
CA MET A 77 6.42 -2.35 -1.08
C MET A 77 5.05 -3.01 -1.32
N LYS A 78 5.00 -4.01 -2.22
CA LYS A 78 3.82 -4.86 -2.36
C LYS A 78 3.52 -5.57 -1.04
N PHE A 79 2.23 -5.78 -0.76
CA PHE A 79 1.84 -6.57 0.40
C PHE A 79 2.22 -8.04 0.23
N VAL A 80 2.70 -8.62 1.31
CA VAL A 80 2.90 -10.07 1.45
C VAL A 80 1.98 -10.56 2.55
N GLU A 81 1.20 -11.58 2.24
CA GLU A 81 0.35 -12.26 3.21
C GLU A 81 1.18 -13.27 4.03
N LEU A 82 0.98 -13.28 5.33
CA LEU A 82 1.80 -14.03 6.27
C LEU A 82 0.98 -15.04 7.09
N MET A 83 -0.26 -15.35 6.69
CA MET A 83 -1.13 -16.26 7.44
C MET A 83 -0.47 -17.62 7.68
N ASP A 84 0.08 -18.22 6.64
CA ASP A 84 0.67 -19.56 6.70
C ASP A 84 2.00 -19.61 7.48
N ILE A 85 2.66 -18.46 7.66
CA ILE A 85 3.98 -18.35 8.32
C ILE A 85 3.84 -17.93 9.78
N MET A 86 2.96 -16.97 10.07
CA MET A 86 2.94 -16.28 11.37
C MET A 86 1.81 -16.71 12.30
N LYS A 87 0.80 -17.43 11.81
CA LYS A 87 -0.33 -17.89 12.61
C LYS A 87 -0.02 -19.24 13.29
N GLY A 88 -0.53 -19.43 14.51
CA GLY A 88 -0.40 -20.72 15.23
C GLY A 88 0.84 -20.86 16.11
N HIS A 89 1.49 -19.75 16.45
CA HIS A 89 2.71 -19.73 17.28
C HIS A 89 2.49 -19.21 18.71
N GLY A 90 1.23 -19.07 19.15
CA GLY A 90 0.90 -18.62 20.51
C GLY A 90 0.92 -17.11 20.71
N PHE A 91 1.04 -16.35 19.64
CA PHE A 91 0.85 -14.89 19.68
C PHE A 91 -0.61 -14.54 19.34
N SER A 92 -1.43 -14.36 20.37
CA SER A 92 -2.89 -14.22 20.25
C SER A 92 -3.32 -13.16 19.22
N VAL A 93 -2.57 -12.05 19.09
CA VAL A 93 -2.88 -10.99 18.11
C VAL A 93 -2.86 -11.51 16.68
N PHE A 94 -2.01 -12.47 16.37
CA PHE A 94 -1.94 -13.10 15.06
C PHE A 94 -2.79 -14.36 14.97
N ASP A 95 -2.87 -15.13 16.05
CA ASP A 95 -3.64 -16.38 16.07
C ASP A 95 -5.15 -16.14 15.91
N ASP A 96 -5.66 -15.03 16.47
CA ASP A 96 -7.06 -14.61 16.35
C ASP A 96 -7.36 -13.80 15.07
N ALA A 97 -6.34 -13.50 14.26
CA ALA A 97 -6.52 -12.70 13.07
C ALA A 97 -7.09 -13.49 11.89
N ALA A 98 -7.96 -12.87 11.10
CA ALA A 98 -8.41 -13.38 9.81
C ALA A 98 -7.48 -12.97 8.65
N TYR A 99 -6.59 -12.01 8.92
CA TYR A 99 -5.57 -11.57 7.96
C TYR A 99 -4.34 -11.06 8.70
N ILE A 100 -3.18 -11.52 8.24
CA ILE A 100 -1.86 -11.02 8.64
C ILE A 100 -1.12 -10.66 7.35
N GLY A 101 -0.69 -9.44 7.23
CA GLY A 101 0.06 -9.00 6.05
C GLY A 101 1.02 -7.88 6.38
N GLY A 102 2.01 -7.69 5.53
CA GLY A 102 3.05 -6.71 5.77
C GLY A 102 3.62 -6.10 4.50
N ILE A 103 4.50 -5.14 4.71
CA ILE A 103 5.32 -4.49 3.70
C ILE A 103 6.79 -4.56 4.11
N CYS A 104 7.68 -4.54 3.13
CA CYS A 104 9.12 -4.40 3.33
C CYS A 104 9.56 -3.00 2.89
N ALA A 105 10.10 -2.23 3.82
CA ALA A 105 10.70 -0.93 3.58
C ALA A 105 12.22 -1.11 3.42
N GLU A 106 12.69 -1.04 2.19
CA GLU A 106 14.10 -1.23 1.85
C GLU A 106 14.98 -0.16 2.52
N GLY A 107 16.07 -0.58 3.13
CA GLY A 107 17.05 0.29 3.79
C GLY A 107 16.56 0.99 5.06
N ALA A 108 15.37 0.65 5.57
CA ALA A 108 14.76 1.32 6.71
C ALA A 108 15.03 0.66 8.08
N ALA A 109 15.93 -0.33 8.18
CA ALA A 109 16.29 -0.97 9.46
C ALA A 109 16.87 0.03 10.49
N SER A 110 17.43 1.15 10.01
CA SER A 110 17.98 2.23 10.85
C SER A 110 16.90 3.07 11.56
N TYR A 111 15.61 2.86 11.30
CA TYR A 111 14.55 3.59 11.99
C TYR A 111 14.73 3.46 13.50
N THR A 112 14.72 4.59 14.18
CA THR A 112 14.79 4.64 15.63
C THR A 112 13.51 4.12 16.29
N ARG A 113 13.58 3.71 17.55
CA ARG A 113 12.39 3.32 18.32
C ARG A 113 11.30 4.40 18.25
N LYS A 114 11.68 5.67 18.38
CA LYS A 114 10.74 6.79 18.30
C LYS A 114 10.00 6.85 16.97
N GLN A 115 10.68 6.59 15.85
CA GLN A 115 10.04 6.55 14.52
C GLN A 115 9.08 5.38 14.40
N LEU A 116 9.44 4.19 14.92
CA LEU A 116 8.55 3.03 14.94
C LEU A 116 7.33 3.24 15.84
N ASP A 117 7.52 3.88 17.01
CA ASP A 117 6.42 4.26 17.89
C ASP A 117 5.49 5.28 17.19
N GLN A 118 6.03 6.24 16.46
CA GLN A 118 5.24 7.19 15.65
C GLN A 118 4.43 6.51 14.56
N LEU A 119 4.99 5.52 13.85
CA LEU A 119 4.25 4.72 12.87
C LEU A 119 3.16 3.89 13.54
N THR A 120 3.44 3.33 14.71
CA THR A 120 2.44 2.58 15.49
C THR A 120 1.27 3.49 15.90
N GLU A 121 1.55 4.69 16.39
CA GLU A 121 0.50 5.66 16.72
C GLU A 121 -0.23 6.16 15.46
N PHE A 122 0.47 6.29 14.34
CA PHE A 122 -0.15 6.64 13.06
C PHE A 122 -1.22 5.62 12.63
N VAL A 123 -0.90 4.33 12.67
CA VAL A 123 -1.87 3.29 12.25
C VAL A 123 -3.03 3.12 13.24
N LYS A 124 -2.85 3.51 14.50
CA LYS A 124 -3.91 3.50 15.52
C LYS A 124 -4.90 4.66 15.41
N LYS A 125 -4.58 5.71 14.65
CA LYS A 125 -5.50 6.85 14.47
C LYS A 125 -6.89 6.36 14.07
N PRO A 126 -7.97 6.99 14.57
CA PRO A 126 -9.35 6.55 14.31
C PRO A 126 -9.70 6.41 12.82
N GLN A 127 -9.06 7.20 11.96
CA GLN A 127 -9.26 7.16 10.52
C GLN A 127 -8.72 5.87 9.88
N ILE A 128 -7.68 5.28 10.46
CA ILE A 128 -7.03 4.04 10.01
C ILE A 128 -7.56 2.87 10.83
N GLY A 129 -7.49 2.97 12.16
CA GLY A 129 -8.13 2.08 13.11
C GLY A 129 -7.47 0.70 13.23
N ALA A 130 -6.15 0.59 13.00
CA ALA A 130 -5.40 -0.61 13.32
C ALA A 130 -5.18 -0.72 14.83
N LYS A 131 -5.14 -1.95 15.36
CA LYS A 131 -4.93 -2.18 16.80
C LYS A 131 -3.47 -1.97 17.24
N GLY A 132 -2.53 -2.14 16.33
CA GLY A 132 -1.10 -2.03 16.56
C GLY A 132 -0.32 -2.39 15.32
N MET A 133 1.00 -2.37 15.43
CA MET A 133 1.93 -2.72 14.37
C MET A 133 3.04 -3.60 14.94
N VAL A 134 3.36 -4.69 14.28
CA VAL A 134 4.56 -5.50 14.53
C VAL A 134 5.63 -5.09 13.53
N TYR A 135 6.87 -5.03 13.97
CA TYR A 135 8.00 -4.78 13.07
C TYR A 135 9.09 -5.81 13.25
N ALA A 136 9.84 -6.04 12.18
CA ALA A 136 11.04 -6.85 12.19
C ALA A 136 12.13 -6.19 11.36
N ARG A 137 13.36 -6.19 11.88
CA ARG A 137 14.55 -5.66 11.22
C ARG A 137 15.41 -6.80 10.71
N VAL A 138 15.92 -6.66 9.52
CA VAL A 138 16.95 -7.54 9.01
C VAL A 138 18.31 -6.91 9.36
N GLU A 139 19.01 -7.50 10.32
CA GLU A 139 20.31 -7.03 10.78
C GLU A 139 21.39 -7.24 9.71
N ALA A 140 22.56 -6.62 9.88
CA ALA A 140 23.66 -6.69 8.93
C ALA A 140 24.21 -8.12 8.74
N ASP A 141 24.10 -8.97 9.75
CA ASP A 141 24.48 -10.39 9.73
C ASP A 141 23.42 -11.29 9.06
N GLY A 142 22.31 -10.70 8.61
CA GLY A 142 21.18 -11.39 7.98
C GLY A 142 20.17 -11.98 8.95
N ASN A 143 20.40 -11.89 10.26
CA ASN A 143 19.44 -12.30 11.28
C ASN A 143 18.24 -11.33 11.34
N VAL A 144 17.10 -11.85 11.78
CA VAL A 144 15.88 -11.05 11.92
C VAL A 144 15.62 -10.78 13.40
N LYS A 145 15.44 -9.52 13.73
CA LYS A 145 15.03 -9.04 15.06
C LYS A 145 13.63 -8.46 15.00
N SER A 146 12.70 -9.04 15.76
CA SER A 146 11.31 -8.61 15.76
C SER A 146 10.89 -8.07 17.13
N SER A 147 9.86 -7.24 17.14
CA SER A 147 9.18 -6.80 18.36
C SER A 147 8.44 -7.96 19.08
N VAL A 148 8.35 -9.12 18.46
CA VAL A 148 7.67 -10.32 18.96
C VAL A 148 8.55 -11.57 18.99
N ASP A 149 9.87 -11.40 19.03
CA ASP A 149 10.87 -12.48 19.02
C ASP A 149 10.59 -13.64 19.95
N LYS A 150 10.04 -13.34 21.14
CA LYS A 150 9.75 -14.34 22.16
C LYS A 150 8.68 -15.37 21.76
N PHE A 151 7.91 -15.11 20.71
CA PHE A 151 6.86 -16.03 20.23
C PHE A 151 7.28 -16.83 19.01
N TYR A 152 8.37 -16.45 18.34
CA TYR A 152 8.77 -17.00 17.04
C TYR A 152 10.21 -17.50 17.08
N SER A 153 10.42 -18.72 16.55
CA SER A 153 11.77 -19.24 16.34
C SER A 153 12.48 -18.45 15.22
N GLN A 154 13.79 -18.49 15.20
CA GLN A 154 14.58 -17.87 14.13
C GLN A 154 14.24 -18.46 12.74
N GLU A 155 13.84 -19.72 12.67
CA GLU A 155 13.42 -20.37 11.42
C GLU A 155 12.17 -19.71 10.84
N VAL A 156 11.15 -19.43 11.68
CA VAL A 156 9.92 -18.74 11.25
C VAL A 156 10.22 -17.30 10.84
N LEU A 157 11.09 -16.61 11.57
CA LEU A 157 11.50 -15.25 11.20
C LEU A 157 12.31 -15.23 9.89
N GLN A 158 13.09 -16.26 9.59
CA GLN A 158 13.77 -16.40 8.30
C GLN A 158 12.77 -16.67 7.17
N GLN A 159 11.80 -17.54 7.36
CA GLN A 159 10.74 -17.78 6.38
C GLN A 159 9.97 -16.48 6.07
N MET A 160 9.66 -15.69 7.09
CA MET A 160 9.04 -14.37 6.92
C MET A 160 9.94 -13.44 6.07
N LYS A 161 11.24 -13.34 6.39
CA LYS A 161 12.22 -12.56 5.61
C LYS A 161 12.27 -13.01 4.15
N GLU A 162 12.27 -14.31 3.89
CA GLU A 162 12.27 -14.88 2.54
C GLU A 162 11.00 -14.53 1.77
N ALA A 163 9.84 -14.58 2.42
CA ALA A 163 8.57 -14.21 1.81
C ALA A 163 8.56 -12.75 1.29
N PHE A 164 9.28 -11.86 1.96
CA PHE A 164 9.48 -10.47 1.51
C PHE A 164 10.68 -10.31 0.58
N SER A 165 11.51 -11.34 0.37
CA SER A 165 12.83 -11.21 -0.27
C SER A 165 13.69 -10.10 0.38
N ALA A 166 13.52 -9.92 1.69
CA ALA A 166 14.15 -8.83 2.43
C ALA A 166 15.65 -9.06 2.61
N LYS A 167 16.41 -7.98 2.52
CA LYS A 167 17.87 -7.95 2.59
C LYS A 167 18.34 -7.36 3.93
N PRO A 168 19.60 -7.58 4.32
CA PRO A 168 20.21 -6.86 5.42
C PRO A 168 20.02 -5.34 5.27
N GLY A 169 19.54 -4.70 6.32
CA GLY A 169 19.20 -3.27 6.31
C GLY A 169 17.74 -2.96 6.06
N ASP A 170 16.89 -3.93 5.76
CA ASP A 170 15.45 -3.73 5.50
C ASP A 170 14.62 -3.81 6.78
N LEU A 171 13.48 -3.14 6.75
CA LEU A 171 12.48 -3.11 7.82
C LEU A 171 11.17 -3.71 7.32
N ILE A 172 10.69 -4.75 7.98
CA ILE A 172 9.40 -5.37 7.71
C ILE A 172 8.38 -4.81 8.71
N LEU A 173 7.23 -4.35 8.23
CA LEU A 173 6.13 -3.80 9.01
C LEU A 173 4.87 -4.63 8.75
N ILE A 174 4.22 -5.11 9.83
CA ILE A 174 3.14 -6.08 9.75
C ILE A 174 1.92 -5.54 10.49
N LEU A 175 0.76 -5.65 9.86
CA LEU A 175 -0.54 -5.43 10.47
C LEU A 175 -1.36 -6.73 10.44
N SER A 176 -2.26 -6.86 11.40
CA SER A 176 -3.21 -7.97 11.48
C SER A 176 -4.57 -7.48 11.90
N GLY A 177 -5.59 -8.22 11.53
CA GLY A 177 -6.96 -7.87 11.92
C GLY A 177 -7.98 -8.94 11.61
N PRO A 178 -9.22 -8.76 12.13
CA PRO A 178 -10.31 -9.72 11.95
C PRO A 178 -11.01 -9.60 10.58
N ASP A 179 -10.65 -8.63 9.77
CA ASP A 179 -11.20 -8.40 8.43
C ASP A 179 -10.06 -8.12 7.46
N ALA A 180 -9.92 -8.99 6.46
CA ALA A 180 -8.84 -8.92 5.49
C ALA A 180 -8.88 -7.63 4.64
N MET A 181 -10.07 -7.22 4.18
CA MET A 181 -10.23 -6.03 3.35
C MET A 181 -9.90 -4.76 4.13
N LYS A 182 -10.41 -4.66 5.36
CA LYS A 182 -10.11 -3.54 6.25
C LYS A 182 -8.62 -3.47 6.58
N THR A 183 -8.00 -4.62 6.89
CA THR A 183 -6.57 -4.66 7.22
C THR A 183 -5.68 -4.31 6.02
N ARG A 184 -6.05 -4.72 4.80
CA ARG A 184 -5.34 -4.29 3.58
C ARG A 184 -5.45 -2.78 3.35
N LYS A 185 -6.60 -2.16 3.61
CA LYS A 185 -6.73 -0.68 3.56
C LYS A 185 -5.86 0.02 4.61
N GLN A 186 -5.80 -0.52 5.83
CA GLN A 186 -4.92 0.00 6.88
C GLN A 186 -3.43 -0.12 6.48
N LEU A 187 -3.07 -1.24 5.86
CA LEU A 187 -1.72 -1.48 5.37
C LEU A 187 -1.38 -0.55 4.19
N CYS A 188 -2.36 -0.18 3.36
CA CYS A 188 -2.20 0.82 2.31
C CYS A 188 -1.79 2.19 2.90
N GLU A 189 -2.49 2.65 3.94
CA GLU A 189 -2.14 3.91 4.62
C GLU A 189 -0.74 3.87 5.22
N LEU A 190 -0.36 2.76 5.85
CA LEU A 190 1.00 2.56 6.37
C LEU A 190 2.03 2.62 5.24
N ARG A 191 1.77 1.93 4.11
CA ARG A 191 2.63 1.92 2.93
C ARG A 191 2.85 3.34 2.37
N LEU A 192 1.78 4.11 2.26
CA LEU A 192 1.85 5.49 1.76
C LEU A 192 2.62 6.41 2.71
N GLU A 193 2.46 6.24 4.02
CA GLU A 193 3.19 7.03 5.01
C GLU A 193 4.68 6.68 5.02
N VAL A 194 5.04 5.40 4.96
CA VAL A 194 6.44 4.96 4.86
C VAL A 194 7.06 5.46 3.56
N GLY A 195 6.35 5.35 2.43
CA GLY A 195 6.80 5.89 1.14
C GLY A 195 7.05 7.40 1.18
N ARG A 196 6.21 8.15 1.91
CA ARG A 196 6.41 9.59 2.16
C ARG A 196 7.67 9.85 2.99
N GLN A 197 7.85 9.12 4.10
CA GLN A 197 9.03 9.30 4.98
C GLN A 197 10.34 8.96 4.28
N LEU A 198 10.33 8.01 3.36
CA LEU A 198 11.50 7.61 2.57
C LEU A 198 11.70 8.47 1.29
N GLY A 199 10.87 9.49 1.05
CA GLY A 199 10.95 10.33 -0.14
C GLY A 199 10.66 9.60 -1.46
N LEU A 200 9.96 8.47 -1.42
CA LEU A 200 9.68 7.65 -2.61
C LEU A 200 8.51 8.17 -3.44
N ARG A 201 7.71 9.09 -2.89
CA ARG A 201 6.53 9.65 -3.53
C ARG A 201 6.81 10.91 -4.35
N ASP A 202 7.95 11.52 -4.17
CA ASP A 202 8.33 12.79 -4.78
C ASP A 202 9.15 12.62 -6.07
N LYS A 203 9.20 11.39 -6.59
CA LYS A 203 9.93 11.02 -7.82
C LYS A 203 9.00 10.99 -9.02
#